data_9a0000c0b525510ad08380540fb7b838
#
_entry.id   9a0000c0b525510ad08380540fb7b838
#
_cell.length_a   1.000
_cell.length_b   1.000
_cell.length_c   1.000
_cell.angle_alpha   90.00
_cell.angle_beta   90.00
_cell.angle_gamma   90.00
#
_symmetry.space_group_name_H-M   'P 1'
#
loop_
_entity.id
_entity.type
_entity.pdbx_description
1 polymer ?
#
loop_
_entity_poly.entity_id
_entity_poly.type
_entity_poly.pdbx_seq_one_letter_code
_entity_poly.pdbx_strand_id
1 'polypeptide(L)'
;MRTIFGATNREVGNPSWMSGAFELGGLAITWNRMWIVVFAIVVFALLLLVLNRTALGLQMRAVTQNRRMASAMGIRTPWVDAMTFGLGSGVAGLAGVALSQIDNVSPNLGQGYIIDSFMVVVFGGVGNLWGTLVGALTLGIANKFLEPYAGAVLAKILILVLIILFIQRRPRGLFALKGRAVEA
;
A
#
# COMPACT_ATOMS: atom_id res chain seq x y z
N MET A 1 -7.90 -22.41 2.92
CA MET A 1 -7.24 -22.19 1.62
C MET A 1 -6.29 -23.32 1.24
N ARG A 2 -5.34 -23.72 2.11
CA ARG A 2 -4.40 -24.83 1.80
C ARG A 2 -5.06 -26.17 1.52
N THR A 3 -6.17 -26.46 2.17
CA THR A 3 -6.91 -27.72 2.02
C THR A 3 -7.69 -27.84 0.71
N ILE A 4 -8.04 -26.71 0.11
CA ILE A 4 -8.85 -26.67 -1.13
C ILE A 4 -7.94 -26.53 -2.37
N PHE A 5 -6.94 -25.63 -2.31
CA PHE A 5 -6.09 -25.31 -3.47
C PHE A 5 -4.70 -25.93 -3.43
N GLY A 6 -4.36 -26.64 -2.34
CA GLY A 6 -3.01 -27.19 -2.12
C GLY A 6 -2.01 -26.13 -1.61
N ALA A 7 -0.82 -26.60 -1.28
CA ALA A 7 0.27 -25.74 -0.75
C ALA A 7 1.27 -25.30 -1.84
N THR A 8 1.07 -25.72 -3.09
CA THR A 8 1.96 -25.42 -4.20
C THR A 8 1.72 -24.01 -4.77
N ASN A 9 2.79 -23.33 -5.12
CA ASN A 9 2.69 -22.05 -5.81
C ASN A 9 2.10 -22.26 -7.22
N ARG A 10 1.22 -21.35 -7.61
CA ARG A 10 0.61 -21.36 -8.94
C ARG A 10 0.97 -20.10 -9.70
N GLU A 11 1.33 -20.26 -10.95
CA GLU A 11 1.54 -19.15 -11.86
C GLU A 11 0.21 -18.76 -12.51
N VAL A 12 -0.07 -17.48 -12.55
CA VAL A 12 -1.20 -16.92 -13.30
C VAL A 12 -0.68 -16.44 -14.64
N GLY A 13 -1.24 -16.97 -15.73
CA GLY A 13 -0.86 -16.58 -17.08
C GLY A 13 -1.11 -15.08 -17.34
N ASN A 14 -0.12 -14.40 -17.89
CA ASN A 14 -0.28 -13.01 -18.29
C ASN A 14 -1.19 -12.89 -19.52
N PRO A 15 -2.05 -11.86 -19.59
CA PRO A 15 -2.80 -11.55 -20.80
C PRO A 15 -1.86 -11.31 -22.00
N SER A 16 -2.28 -11.70 -23.19
CA SER A 16 -1.45 -11.58 -24.39
C SER A 16 -1.03 -10.14 -24.73
N TRP A 17 -1.85 -9.16 -24.37
CA TRP A 17 -1.56 -7.73 -24.56
C TRP A 17 -0.55 -7.17 -23.55
N MET A 18 -0.28 -7.90 -22.46
CA MET A 18 0.74 -7.57 -21.45
C MET A 18 2.05 -8.34 -21.70
N SER A 19 2.09 -9.25 -22.66
CA SER A 19 3.30 -10.00 -22.99
C SER A 19 4.21 -9.16 -23.89
N GLY A 20 5.50 -9.19 -23.60
CA GLY A 20 6.52 -8.48 -24.35
C GLY A 20 7.44 -7.67 -23.47
N ALA A 21 8.55 -7.23 -24.02
CA ALA A 21 9.51 -6.35 -23.37
C ALA A 21 9.79 -5.16 -24.28
N PHE A 22 9.87 -4.00 -23.68
CA PHE A 22 10.27 -2.76 -24.36
C PHE A 22 11.70 -2.42 -23.96
N GLU A 23 12.59 -2.32 -24.93
CA GLU A 23 13.97 -1.91 -24.67
C GLU A 23 14.09 -0.40 -24.83
N LEU A 24 14.40 0.26 -23.74
CA LEU A 24 14.73 1.67 -23.72
C LEU A 24 16.15 1.87 -23.20
N GLY A 25 17.07 2.29 -24.06
CA GLY A 25 18.44 2.62 -23.66
C GLY A 25 19.24 1.47 -23.02
N GLY A 26 19.01 0.22 -23.45
CA GLY A 26 19.71 -0.96 -22.93
C GLY A 26 19.09 -1.60 -21.68
N LEU A 27 17.96 -1.09 -21.21
CA LEU A 27 17.17 -1.66 -20.13
C LEU A 27 15.92 -2.33 -20.69
N ALA A 28 15.80 -3.64 -20.50
CA ALA A 28 14.60 -4.37 -20.86
C ALA A 28 13.50 -4.15 -19.80
N ILE A 29 12.50 -3.36 -20.16
CA ILE A 29 11.32 -3.14 -19.31
C ILE A 29 10.21 -4.03 -19.83
N THR A 30 9.74 -4.94 -18.98
CA THR A 30 8.60 -5.80 -19.33
C THR A 30 7.31 -4.97 -19.31
N TRP A 31 6.50 -5.13 -20.37
CA TRP A 31 5.20 -4.48 -20.46
C TRP A 31 4.29 -4.76 -19.26
N ASN A 32 4.39 -5.95 -18.70
CA ASN A 32 3.65 -6.37 -17.52
C ASN A 32 3.91 -5.44 -16.32
N ARG A 33 5.16 -5.13 -16.05
CA ARG A 33 5.53 -4.23 -14.94
C ARG A 33 5.10 -2.80 -15.19
N MET A 34 5.18 -2.31 -16.42
CA MET A 34 4.67 -0.99 -16.80
C MET A 34 3.17 -0.88 -16.58
N TRP A 35 2.41 -1.88 -17.00
CA TRP A 35 0.95 -1.92 -16.80
C TRP A 35 0.58 -1.95 -15.32
N ILE A 36 1.33 -2.65 -14.49
CA ILE A 36 1.09 -2.69 -13.04
C ILE A 36 1.33 -1.31 -12.41
N VAL A 37 2.39 -0.61 -12.81
CA VAL A 37 2.65 0.76 -12.33
C VAL A 37 1.54 1.71 -12.75
N VAL A 38 1.10 1.65 -14.00
CA VAL A 38 -0.03 2.46 -14.50
C VAL A 38 -1.31 2.12 -13.73
N PHE A 39 -1.59 0.86 -13.51
CA PHE A 39 -2.74 0.40 -12.74
C PHE A 39 -2.70 0.91 -11.29
N ALA A 40 -1.54 0.84 -10.64
CA ALA A 40 -1.34 1.37 -9.29
C ALA A 40 -1.58 2.88 -9.22
N ILE A 41 -1.09 3.64 -10.19
CA ILE A 41 -1.31 5.09 -10.29
C ILE A 41 -2.80 5.39 -10.50
N VAL A 42 -3.49 4.65 -11.36
CA VAL A 42 -4.93 4.82 -11.62
C VAL A 42 -5.74 4.53 -10.35
N VAL A 43 -5.47 3.44 -9.66
CA VAL A 43 -6.15 3.10 -8.40
C VAL A 43 -5.90 4.17 -7.33
N PHE A 44 -4.68 4.66 -7.22
CA PHE A 44 -4.33 5.73 -6.29
C PHE A 44 -5.06 7.05 -6.63
N ALA A 45 -5.11 7.41 -7.90
CA ALA A 45 -5.84 8.59 -8.36
C ALA A 45 -7.35 8.48 -8.11
N LEU A 46 -7.94 7.31 -8.35
CA LEU A 46 -9.35 7.05 -8.03
C LEU A 46 -9.62 7.14 -6.53
N LEU A 47 -8.72 6.60 -5.72
CA LEU A 47 -8.82 6.67 -4.27
C LEU A 47 -8.76 8.12 -3.78
N LEU A 48 -7.83 8.92 -4.29
CA LEU A 48 -7.74 10.35 -4.00
C LEU A 48 -9.00 11.11 -4.42
N LEU A 49 -9.52 10.79 -5.60
CA LEU A 49 -10.75 11.40 -6.10
C LEU A 49 -11.94 11.09 -5.18
N VAL A 50 -12.09 9.84 -4.78
CA VAL A 50 -13.15 9.42 -3.85
C VAL A 50 -13.02 10.13 -2.51
N LEU A 51 -11.81 10.19 -1.95
CA LEU A 51 -11.58 10.81 -0.64
C LEU A 51 -11.72 12.33 -0.66
N ASN A 52 -11.37 13.01 -1.76
CA ASN A 52 -11.37 14.46 -1.84
C ASN A 52 -12.66 15.05 -2.41
N ARG A 53 -13.37 14.30 -3.25
CA ARG A 53 -14.53 14.78 -4.00
C ARG A 53 -15.87 14.23 -3.51
N THR A 54 -15.89 13.22 -2.69
CA THR A 54 -17.13 12.62 -2.18
C THR A 54 -17.37 12.97 -0.72
N ALA A 55 -18.64 12.94 -0.33
CA ALA A 55 -19.06 13.11 1.07
C ALA A 55 -18.47 12.04 2.00
N LEU A 56 -18.21 10.85 1.47
CA LEU A 56 -17.61 9.76 2.23
C LEU A 56 -16.20 10.13 2.78
N GLY A 57 -15.36 10.74 1.96
CA GLY A 57 -14.04 11.21 2.39
C GLY A 57 -14.12 12.28 3.48
N LEU A 58 -15.05 13.21 3.36
CA LEU A 58 -15.30 14.22 4.39
C LEU A 58 -15.77 13.60 5.71
N GLN A 59 -16.69 12.64 5.64
CA GLN A 59 -17.19 11.93 6.81
C GLN A 59 -16.09 11.08 7.47
N MET A 60 -15.23 10.43 6.70
CA MET A 60 -14.07 9.69 7.21
C MET A 60 -13.14 10.60 8.01
N ARG A 61 -12.82 11.77 7.49
CA ARG A 61 -11.95 12.75 8.18
C ARG A 61 -12.60 13.26 9.46
N ALA A 62 -13.87 13.54 9.44
CA ALA A 62 -14.62 13.98 10.61
C ALA A 62 -14.61 12.92 11.72
N VAL A 63 -14.87 11.66 11.37
CA VAL A 63 -14.86 10.54 12.32
C VAL A 63 -13.46 10.28 12.90
N THR A 64 -12.40 10.39 12.09
CA THR A 64 -11.03 10.21 12.57
C THR A 64 -10.54 11.34 13.47
N GLN A 65 -11.04 12.56 13.28
CA GLN A 65 -10.68 13.69 14.12
C GLN A 65 -11.39 13.65 15.48
N ASN A 66 -12.69 13.48 15.48
CA ASN A 66 -13.48 13.40 16.71
C ASN A 66 -14.77 12.61 16.48
N ARG A 67 -14.73 11.34 16.88
CA ARG A 67 -15.86 10.41 16.68
C ARG A 67 -17.14 10.84 17.39
N ARG A 68 -17.01 11.35 18.61
CA ARG A 68 -18.19 11.79 19.40
C ARG A 68 -18.86 13.00 18.78
N MET A 69 -18.06 13.96 18.35
CA MET A 69 -18.58 15.17 17.71
C MET A 69 -19.20 14.85 16.34
N ALA A 70 -18.59 13.99 15.55
CA ALA A 70 -19.11 13.53 14.27
C ALA A 70 -20.48 12.85 14.44
N SER A 71 -20.62 12.00 15.44
CA SER A 71 -21.89 11.36 15.79
C SER A 71 -22.96 12.38 16.21
N ALA A 72 -22.59 13.38 17.00
CA ALA A 72 -23.49 14.46 17.41
C ALA A 72 -23.97 15.32 16.24
N MET A 73 -23.17 15.42 15.18
CA MET A 73 -23.54 16.15 13.95
C MET A 73 -24.36 15.32 12.96
N GLY A 74 -24.82 14.12 13.35
CA GLY A 74 -25.68 13.29 12.54
C GLY A 74 -24.96 12.31 11.61
N ILE A 75 -23.64 12.17 11.70
CA ILE A 75 -22.88 11.21 10.91
C ILE A 75 -23.06 9.81 11.50
N ARG A 76 -23.48 8.86 10.67
CA ARG A 76 -23.59 7.46 11.06
C ARG A 76 -22.20 6.81 11.12
N THR A 77 -21.57 6.85 12.27
CA THR A 77 -20.20 6.33 12.45
C THR A 77 -20.05 4.84 12.08
N PRO A 78 -20.98 3.93 12.41
CA PRO A 78 -20.86 2.54 12.00
C PRO A 78 -20.86 2.36 10.47
N TRP A 79 -21.65 3.14 9.76
CA TRP A 79 -21.70 3.08 8.30
C TRP A 79 -20.42 3.61 7.67
N VAL A 80 -19.86 4.69 8.20
CA VAL A 80 -18.58 5.25 7.75
C VAL A 80 -17.45 4.25 8.00
N ASP A 81 -17.41 3.59 9.14
CA ASP A 81 -16.43 2.54 9.45
C ASP A 81 -16.54 1.37 8.48
N ALA A 82 -17.75 0.91 8.19
CA ALA A 82 -18.01 -0.18 7.25
C ALA A 82 -17.55 0.17 5.82
N MET A 83 -17.84 1.38 5.37
CA MET A 83 -17.42 1.85 4.04
C MET A 83 -15.91 2.06 3.95
N THR A 84 -15.28 2.55 4.99
CA THR A 84 -13.82 2.71 5.06
C THR A 84 -13.12 1.35 4.99
N PHE A 85 -13.59 0.37 5.77
CA PHE A 85 -13.08 -0.98 5.75
C PHE A 85 -13.30 -1.66 4.38
N GLY A 86 -14.50 -1.49 3.80
CA GLY A 86 -14.82 -2.00 2.47
C GLY A 86 -13.92 -1.42 1.39
N LEU A 87 -13.64 -0.12 1.44
CA LEU A 87 -12.72 0.55 0.51
C LEU A 87 -11.29 0.02 0.64
N GLY A 88 -10.79 -0.13 1.87
CA GLY A 88 -9.48 -0.69 2.14
C GLY A 88 -9.35 -2.14 1.66
N SER A 89 -10.36 -2.96 1.93
CA SER A 89 -10.42 -4.35 1.47
C SER A 89 -10.47 -4.45 -0.06
N GLY A 90 -11.24 -3.57 -0.70
CA GLY A 90 -11.31 -3.49 -2.16
C GLY A 90 -9.96 -3.14 -2.80
N VAL A 91 -9.26 -2.13 -2.26
CA VAL A 91 -7.92 -1.76 -2.71
C VAL A 91 -6.92 -2.90 -2.50
N ALA A 92 -6.98 -3.58 -1.36
CA ALA A 92 -6.14 -4.75 -1.10
C ALA A 92 -6.41 -5.90 -2.09
N GLY A 93 -7.68 -6.13 -2.45
CA GLY A 93 -8.06 -7.10 -3.47
C GLY A 93 -7.48 -6.77 -4.85
N LEU A 94 -7.59 -5.51 -5.26
CA LEU A 94 -6.99 -5.02 -6.51
C LEU A 94 -5.46 -5.17 -6.52
N ALA A 95 -4.82 -4.86 -5.40
CA ALA A 95 -3.38 -5.06 -5.23
C ALA A 95 -2.99 -6.53 -5.33
N GLY A 96 -3.78 -7.44 -4.77
CA GLY A 96 -3.57 -8.88 -4.88
C GLY A 96 -3.63 -9.38 -6.31
N VAL A 97 -4.58 -8.90 -7.10
CA VAL A 97 -4.67 -9.22 -8.54
C VAL A 97 -3.45 -8.69 -9.30
N ALA A 98 -3.02 -7.46 -9.04
CA ALA A 98 -1.84 -6.89 -9.66
C ALA A 98 -0.55 -7.67 -9.30
N LEU A 99 -0.40 -8.06 -8.05
CA LEU A 99 0.75 -8.85 -7.58
C LEU A 99 0.78 -10.26 -8.15
N SER A 100 -0.38 -10.87 -8.42
CA SER A 100 -0.46 -12.19 -9.05
C SER A 100 0.16 -12.23 -10.45
N GLN A 101 0.31 -11.09 -11.10
CA GLN A 101 0.97 -10.96 -12.40
C GLN A 101 2.50 -10.93 -12.30
N ILE A 102 3.05 -10.63 -11.14
CA ILE A 102 4.51 -10.54 -10.91
C ILE A 102 5.02 -11.80 -10.20
N ASP A 103 4.31 -12.22 -9.16
CA ASP A 103 4.69 -13.32 -8.30
C ASP A 103 3.76 -14.51 -8.43
N ASN A 104 4.30 -15.68 -8.12
CA ASN A 104 3.50 -16.90 -8.05
C ASN A 104 2.50 -16.82 -6.89
N VAL A 105 1.25 -17.16 -7.18
CA VAL A 105 0.19 -17.16 -6.17
C VAL A 105 0.40 -18.31 -5.19
N SER A 106 0.59 -17.98 -3.93
CA SER A 106 0.71 -18.95 -2.84
C SER A 106 -0.22 -18.62 -1.69
N PRO A 107 -0.58 -19.60 -0.85
CA PRO A 107 -1.43 -19.34 0.31
C PRO A 107 -0.84 -18.36 1.32
N ASN A 108 0.48 -18.19 1.31
CA ASN A 108 1.22 -17.33 2.23
C ASN A 108 1.63 -15.98 1.63
N LEU A 109 1.31 -15.73 0.35
CA LEU A 109 1.70 -14.49 -0.35
C LEU A 109 1.32 -13.23 0.43
N GLY A 110 0.08 -13.19 0.92
CA GLY A 110 -0.42 -12.04 1.67
C GLY A 110 0.35 -11.76 2.96
N GLN A 111 0.84 -12.78 3.64
CA GLN A 111 1.59 -12.60 4.89
C GLN A 111 2.91 -11.84 4.69
N GLY A 112 3.61 -12.11 3.60
CA GLY A 112 4.84 -11.37 3.25
C GLY A 112 4.56 -9.89 2.97
N TYR A 113 3.48 -9.61 2.25
CA TYR A 113 3.12 -8.23 1.89
C TYR A 113 2.48 -7.42 3.02
N ILE A 114 1.87 -8.07 4.03
CA ILE A 114 1.36 -7.36 5.22
C ILE A 114 2.49 -6.61 5.92
N ILE A 115 3.62 -7.25 6.13
CA ILE A 115 4.78 -6.64 6.79
C ILE A 115 5.29 -5.45 5.97
N ASP A 116 5.46 -5.64 4.66
CA ASP A 116 5.93 -4.58 3.76
C ASP A 116 4.96 -3.40 3.73
N SER A 117 3.66 -3.66 3.65
CA SER A 117 2.62 -2.63 3.66
C SER A 117 2.59 -1.86 4.98
N PHE A 118 2.75 -2.55 6.09
CA PHE A 118 2.82 -1.92 7.40
C PHE A 118 4.03 -0.99 7.51
N MET A 119 5.19 -1.44 7.05
CA MET A 119 6.40 -0.62 7.02
C MET A 119 6.21 0.65 6.17
N VAL A 120 5.59 0.52 5.01
CA VAL A 120 5.30 1.65 4.11
C VAL A 120 4.40 2.67 4.79
N VAL A 121 3.32 2.23 5.43
CA VAL A 121 2.37 3.12 6.10
C VAL A 121 3.01 3.84 7.28
N VAL A 122 3.78 3.13 8.08
CA VAL A 122 4.47 3.72 9.24
C VAL A 122 5.53 4.71 8.80
N PHE A 123 6.31 4.38 7.78
CA PHE A 123 7.35 5.26 7.24
C PHE A 123 6.77 6.50 6.56
N GLY A 124 5.72 6.34 5.78
CA GLY A 124 5.06 7.44 5.07
C GLY A 124 4.28 8.39 5.99
N GLY A 125 3.84 7.90 7.12
CA GLY A 125 2.97 8.62 8.05
C GLY A 125 1.52 8.16 7.96
N VAL A 126 1.00 7.69 9.09
CA VAL A 126 -0.37 7.19 9.19
C VAL A 126 -1.37 8.31 8.92
N GLY A 127 -2.34 8.04 8.06
CA GLY A 127 -3.40 8.98 7.73
C GLY A 127 -3.10 9.92 6.55
N ASN A 128 -1.92 9.86 5.95
CA ASN A 128 -1.57 10.64 4.78
C ASN A 128 -1.29 9.73 3.58
N LEU A 129 -2.15 9.81 2.55
CA LEU A 129 -2.01 9.02 1.32
C LEU A 129 -0.77 9.39 0.50
N TRP A 130 -0.42 10.66 0.45
CA TRP A 130 0.78 11.12 -0.23
C TRP A 130 2.04 10.61 0.47
N GLY A 131 2.04 10.61 1.79
CA GLY A 131 3.12 10.02 2.58
C GLY A 131 3.29 8.54 2.31
N THR A 132 2.19 7.81 2.23
CA THR A 132 2.19 6.38 1.89
C THR A 132 2.74 6.12 0.49
N LEU A 133 2.34 6.93 -0.51
CA LEU A 133 2.87 6.81 -1.87
C LEU A 133 4.38 7.05 -1.93
N VAL A 134 4.86 8.14 -1.34
CA VAL A 134 6.29 8.47 -1.28
C VAL A 134 7.05 7.40 -0.50
N GLY A 135 6.50 6.93 0.62
CA GLY A 135 7.07 5.85 1.41
C GLY A 135 7.18 4.55 0.63
N ALA A 136 6.14 4.17 -0.11
CA ALA A 136 6.13 2.97 -0.93
C ALA A 136 7.20 3.02 -2.03
N LEU A 137 7.31 4.16 -2.72
CA LEU A 137 8.32 4.36 -3.76
C LEU A 137 9.74 4.32 -3.18
N THR A 138 9.97 5.04 -2.07
CA THR A 138 11.28 5.11 -1.42
C THR A 138 11.73 3.74 -0.92
N LEU A 139 10.87 3.03 -0.20
CA LEU A 139 11.17 1.70 0.33
C LEU A 139 11.28 0.64 -0.77
N GLY A 140 10.44 0.72 -1.80
CA GLY A 140 10.51 -0.16 -2.95
C GLY A 140 11.84 -0.03 -3.70
N ILE A 141 12.28 1.20 -3.97
CA ILE A 141 13.57 1.47 -4.60
C ILE A 141 14.71 1.02 -3.70
N ALA A 142 14.69 1.37 -2.42
CA ALA A 142 15.71 0.97 -1.45
C ALA A 142 15.83 -0.56 -1.36
N ASN A 143 14.72 -1.29 -1.31
CA ASN A 143 14.70 -2.75 -1.29
C ASN A 143 15.34 -3.34 -2.54
N LYS A 144 15.00 -2.81 -3.71
CA LYS A 144 15.57 -3.28 -4.99
C LYS A 144 17.06 -2.97 -5.13
N PHE A 145 17.56 -1.90 -4.54
CA PHE A 145 18.99 -1.61 -4.50
C PHE A 145 19.75 -2.52 -3.52
N LEU A 146 19.16 -2.83 -2.38
CA LEU A 146 19.79 -3.66 -1.35
C LEU A 146 19.73 -5.16 -1.67
N GLU A 147 18.72 -5.61 -2.39
CA GLU A 147 18.50 -7.02 -2.70
C GLU A 147 19.70 -7.69 -3.41
N PRO A 148 20.35 -7.08 -4.43
CA PRO A 148 21.52 -7.67 -5.07
C PRO A 148 22.76 -7.77 -4.17
N TYR A 149 22.90 -6.89 -3.19
CA TYR A 149 24.07 -6.84 -2.31
C TYR A 149 23.94 -7.72 -1.07
N ALA A 150 22.77 -7.69 -0.44
CA ALA A 150 22.54 -8.34 0.84
C ALA A 150 21.61 -9.56 0.76
N GLY A 151 20.97 -9.80 -0.38
CA GLY A 151 19.92 -10.81 -0.53
C GLY A 151 18.56 -10.31 -0.04
N ALA A 152 17.49 -10.98 -0.46
CA ALA A 152 16.11 -10.52 -0.20
C ALA A 152 15.76 -10.44 1.29
N VAL A 153 16.20 -11.40 2.08
CA VAL A 153 15.90 -11.46 3.52
C VAL A 153 16.67 -10.39 4.30
N LEU A 154 17.96 -10.28 4.06
CA LEU A 154 18.81 -9.28 4.73
C LEU A 154 18.43 -7.86 4.33
N ALA A 155 18.04 -7.63 3.09
CA ALA A 155 17.56 -6.34 2.63
C ALA A 155 16.31 -5.90 3.41
N LYS A 156 15.34 -6.78 3.62
CA LYS A 156 14.16 -6.51 4.43
C LYS A 156 14.49 -6.20 5.88
N ILE A 157 15.41 -6.94 6.48
CA ILE A 157 15.86 -6.72 7.85
C ILE A 157 16.56 -5.36 7.98
N LEU A 158 17.44 -5.02 7.05
CA LEU A 158 18.13 -3.73 7.03
C LEU A 158 17.16 -2.56 6.89
N ILE A 159 16.17 -2.68 6.01
CA ILE A 159 15.13 -1.67 5.85
C ILE A 159 14.29 -1.53 7.12
N LEU A 160 13.92 -2.64 7.76
CA LEU A 160 13.19 -2.63 9.01
C LEU A 160 13.97 -1.90 10.13
N VAL A 161 15.25 -2.20 10.28
CA VAL A 161 16.14 -1.52 11.23
C VAL A 161 16.23 -0.03 10.92
N LEU A 162 16.39 0.33 9.65
CA LEU A 162 16.46 1.72 9.22
C LEU A 162 15.17 2.48 9.52
N ILE A 163 14.02 1.85 9.32
CA ILE A 163 12.71 2.43 9.65
C ILE A 163 12.55 2.61 11.15
N ILE A 164 12.98 1.64 11.96
CA ILE A 164 12.93 1.76 13.41
C ILE A 164 13.77 2.95 13.89
N LEU A 165 14.97 3.11 13.37
CA LEU A 165 15.82 4.26 13.67
C LEU A 165 15.20 5.60 13.20
N PHE A 166 14.56 5.58 12.04
CA PHE A 166 13.86 6.75 11.51
C PHE A 166 12.68 7.16 12.39
N ILE A 167 11.89 6.19 12.86
CA ILE A 167 10.74 6.44 13.74
C ILE A 167 11.19 6.97 15.10
N GLN A 168 12.32 6.53 15.61
CA GLN A 168 12.88 7.09 16.86
C GLN A 168 13.18 8.57 16.73
N ARG A 169 13.59 9.04 15.57
CA ARG A 169 13.83 10.46 15.30
C ARG A 169 12.59 11.24 14.89
N ARG A 170 11.68 10.60 14.16
CA ARG A 170 10.43 11.19 13.67
C ARG A 170 9.27 10.20 13.86
N PRO A 171 8.66 10.16 15.05
CA PRO A 171 7.63 9.18 15.37
C PRO A 171 6.35 9.29 14.53
N ARG A 172 6.17 10.41 13.84
CA ARG A 172 5.00 10.65 12.98
C ARG A 172 5.18 10.23 11.53
N GLY A 173 6.36 9.75 11.14
CA GLY A 173 6.68 9.42 9.76
C GLY A 173 7.16 10.62 8.93
N LEU A 174 7.28 10.45 7.60
CA LEU A 174 7.75 11.51 6.70
C LEU A 174 6.77 12.67 6.59
N PHE A 175 5.49 12.34 6.45
CA PHE A 175 4.40 13.30 6.28
C PHE A 175 3.47 13.20 7.48
N ALA A 176 3.83 13.88 8.56
CA ALA A 176 2.96 13.98 9.71
C ALA A 176 1.68 14.75 9.35
N LEU A 177 0.52 14.21 9.71
CA LEU A 177 -0.70 15.00 9.71
C LEU A 177 -0.50 16.18 10.65
N LYS A 178 -0.63 17.39 10.11
CA LYS A 178 -0.74 18.61 10.90
C LYS A 178 -2.14 18.64 11.56
N GLY A 179 -2.41 17.69 12.43
CA GLY A 179 -3.52 17.75 13.36
C GLY A 179 -3.00 18.30 14.69
N ARG A 180 -3.78 19.10 15.37
CA ARG A 180 -3.48 19.59 16.70
C ARG A 180 -2.82 18.48 17.51
N ALA A 181 -1.59 18.70 17.89
CA ALA A 181 -1.01 17.98 19.00
C ALA A 181 -2.02 18.13 20.14
N VAL A 182 -2.67 17.05 20.49
CA VAL A 182 -3.30 16.96 21.79
C VAL A 182 -2.13 17.01 22.73
N GLU A 183 -1.83 18.20 23.20
CA GLU A 183 -0.98 18.38 24.35
C GLU A 183 -1.67 17.67 25.50
N ALA A 184 -1.15 16.51 25.85
CA ALA A 184 -1.40 15.90 27.13
C ALA A 184 -0.25 16.24 28.03
#